data_246620f141bc33f907a26b9198f4b2fc
#
_entry.id   246620f141bc33f907a26b9198f4b2fc
#
_cell.length_a   1.000
_cell.length_b   1.000
_cell.length_c   1.000
_cell.angle_alpha   90.00
_cell.angle_beta   90.00
_cell.angle_gamma   90.00
#
_symmetry.space_group_name_H-M   'P 1'
#
loop_
_entity.id
_entity.type
_entity.pdbx_description
1 polymer ?
#
loop_
_entity_poly.entity_id
_entity_poly.type
_entity_poly.pdbx_seq_one_letter_code
_entity_poly.pdbx_strand_id
1 'polypeptide(L)'
;MNKIFFAFLILSFNVLADGILDLNTFVNNVSSMSSEFNQVVLDKKGLKLQDVEGVMLFKRPNKFRWDYLKPYQNQIISDGDRLFMYDQDLRQVSINPIAKVAGSTPLLIIAGKNIEKYFTLRNIEDQVANEMNQNIKWVEAVPKEEGAGFSKVILGLTENKLSVMKIVDAFEHITTISFKNAKYNVTLVDNDFLFKLPTGVDVVQNGLATNNTSLASIKNKDEELIDFVNAWARAWSAKDVDLYLSKYAGDFKTPNGDAIALWQATRKQKISSQGKIIVEIEDIKVSMKNENLARIQFKQKYTSDKLTEDSNKSLLVKKIDGKWLIQEETSGK
;
A
#
# COMPACT_ATOMS: atom_id res chain seq x y z
N MET A 1 46.65 -51.62 -42.23
CA MET A 1 45.84 -51.39 -41.03
C MET A 1 45.67 -49.89 -40.85
N ASN A 2 44.59 -49.32 -41.42
CA ASN A 2 44.31 -47.88 -41.30
C ASN A 2 43.52 -47.64 -40.00
N LYS A 3 44.11 -46.88 -39.06
CA LYS A 3 43.42 -46.42 -37.86
C LYS A 3 42.69 -45.10 -38.19
N ILE A 4 41.36 -45.16 -38.31
CA ILE A 4 40.52 -43.98 -38.43
C ILE A 4 40.39 -43.35 -37.02
N PHE A 5 40.91 -42.15 -36.84
CA PHE A 5 40.79 -41.34 -35.63
C PHE A 5 39.48 -40.56 -35.75
N PHE A 6 38.48 -40.92 -34.97
CA PHE A 6 37.21 -40.19 -34.89
C PHE A 6 37.41 -39.03 -33.91
N ALA A 7 37.58 -37.81 -34.43
CA ALA A 7 37.64 -36.60 -33.61
C ALA A 7 36.22 -36.26 -33.19
N PHE A 8 35.89 -36.44 -31.90
CA PHE A 8 34.63 -36.01 -31.30
C PHE A 8 34.69 -34.48 -31.10
N LEU A 9 34.00 -33.75 -31.97
CA LEU A 9 33.84 -32.31 -31.86
C LEU A 9 32.79 -32.04 -30.73
N ILE A 10 33.29 -31.71 -29.52
CA ILE A 10 32.44 -31.26 -28.42
C ILE A 10 31.98 -29.82 -28.75
N LEU A 11 30.79 -29.67 -29.31
CA LEU A 11 30.08 -28.37 -29.35
C LEU A 11 29.67 -28.02 -27.93
N SER A 12 30.44 -27.11 -27.30
CA SER A 12 29.99 -26.44 -26.06
C SER A 12 28.85 -25.51 -26.41
N PHE A 13 27.61 -25.97 -26.18
CA PHE A 13 26.49 -25.08 -26.12
C PHE A 13 26.68 -24.18 -24.88
N ASN A 14 27.00 -22.91 -25.10
CA ASN A 14 26.82 -21.89 -24.04
C ASN A 14 25.32 -21.84 -23.72
N VAL A 15 24.90 -22.49 -22.66
CA VAL A 15 23.60 -22.30 -22.08
C VAL A 15 23.64 -20.91 -21.47
N LEU A 16 23.17 -19.91 -22.20
CA LEU A 16 22.92 -18.59 -21.63
C LEU A 16 22.02 -18.78 -20.42
N ALA A 17 22.46 -18.31 -19.26
CA ALA A 17 21.66 -18.36 -18.05
C ALA A 17 20.33 -17.61 -18.30
N ASP A 18 19.21 -18.34 -18.30
CA ASP A 18 17.91 -17.77 -18.64
C ASP A 18 17.32 -16.99 -17.43
N GLY A 19 17.68 -15.72 -17.36
CA GLY A 19 17.16 -14.80 -16.32
C GLY A 19 15.68 -14.52 -16.50
N ILE A 20 15.16 -14.55 -17.73
CA ILE A 20 13.72 -14.35 -18.00
C ILE A 20 12.93 -15.53 -17.41
N LEU A 21 13.45 -16.76 -17.51
CA LEU A 21 12.83 -17.91 -16.87
C LEU A 21 12.79 -17.77 -15.35
N ASP A 22 13.90 -17.31 -14.74
CA ASP A 22 13.96 -17.06 -13.30
C ASP A 22 13.00 -15.93 -12.89
N LEU A 23 12.90 -14.86 -13.67
CA LEU A 23 11.96 -13.77 -13.43
C LEU A 23 10.51 -14.24 -13.51
N ASN A 24 10.16 -15.01 -14.53
CA ASN A 24 8.83 -15.59 -14.67
C ASN A 24 8.51 -16.55 -13.52
N THR A 25 9.48 -17.34 -13.09
CA THR A 25 9.35 -18.23 -11.93
C THR A 25 9.11 -17.42 -10.64
N PHE A 26 9.86 -16.34 -10.44
CA PHE A 26 9.64 -15.41 -9.32
C PHE A 26 8.25 -14.80 -9.35
N VAL A 27 7.81 -14.29 -10.51
CA VAL A 27 6.47 -13.66 -10.66
C VAL A 27 5.34 -14.64 -10.39
N ASN A 28 5.48 -15.90 -10.82
CA ASN A 28 4.43 -16.91 -10.67
C ASN A 28 4.38 -17.52 -9.27
N ASN A 29 5.53 -17.69 -8.61
CA ASN A 29 5.63 -18.44 -7.35
C ASN A 29 5.68 -17.54 -6.11
N VAL A 30 5.99 -16.23 -6.26
CA VAL A 30 6.05 -15.29 -5.14
C VAL A 30 4.82 -14.37 -5.18
N SER A 31 3.86 -14.62 -4.30
CA SER A 31 2.64 -13.82 -4.18
C SER A 31 2.84 -12.57 -3.33
N SER A 32 3.79 -12.60 -2.39
CA SER A 32 4.10 -11.49 -1.48
C SER A 32 5.55 -11.54 -1.04
N MET A 33 6.08 -10.38 -0.64
CA MET A 33 7.45 -10.27 -0.15
C MET A 33 7.54 -9.13 0.87
N SER A 34 8.40 -9.31 1.86
CA SER A 34 8.88 -8.26 2.77
C SER A 34 10.40 -8.25 2.72
N SER A 35 11.01 -7.08 2.59
CA SER A 35 12.47 -6.93 2.54
C SER A 35 12.91 -5.58 3.09
N GLU A 36 14.09 -5.54 3.66
CA GLU A 36 14.86 -4.32 3.77
C GLU A 36 15.53 -4.02 2.42
N PHE A 37 15.83 -2.76 2.15
CA PHE A 37 16.61 -2.38 0.97
C PHE A 37 17.62 -1.31 1.30
N ASN A 38 18.70 -1.31 0.52
CA ASN A 38 19.64 -0.20 0.40
C ASN A 38 19.62 0.29 -1.05
N GLN A 39 19.46 1.59 -1.25
CA GLN A 39 19.43 2.23 -2.55
C GLN A 39 20.57 3.23 -2.66
N VAL A 40 21.36 3.10 -3.70
CA VAL A 40 22.43 4.04 -4.05
C VAL A 40 22.17 4.61 -5.44
N VAL A 41 22.27 5.94 -5.57
CA VAL A 41 22.17 6.64 -6.86
C VAL A 41 23.55 7.17 -7.24
N LEU A 42 24.01 6.78 -8.43
CA LEU A 42 25.24 7.28 -9.02
C LEU A 42 24.93 8.13 -10.25
N ASP A 43 25.69 9.21 -10.46
CA ASP A 43 25.65 9.93 -11.73
C ASP A 43 26.42 9.13 -12.82
N LYS A 44 26.38 9.62 -14.07
CA LYS A 44 27.07 9.01 -15.21
C LYS A 44 28.61 8.94 -15.06
N LYS A 45 29.19 9.67 -14.12
CA LYS A 45 30.63 9.64 -13.82
C LYS A 45 30.94 8.73 -12.64
N GLY A 46 29.93 8.09 -12.04
CA GLY A 46 30.08 7.22 -10.87
C GLY A 46 30.13 7.97 -9.54
N LEU A 47 29.85 9.28 -9.51
CA LEU A 47 29.74 10.04 -8.27
C LEU A 47 28.44 9.65 -7.54
N LYS A 48 28.56 9.32 -6.26
CA LYS A 48 27.41 8.99 -5.41
C LYS A 48 26.61 10.24 -5.10
N LEU A 49 25.36 10.28 -5.60
CA LEU A 49 24.40 11.35 -5.37
C LEU A 49 23.52 11.08 -4.14
N GLN A 50 23.19 9.80 -3.88
CA GLN A 50 22.26 9.42 -2.84
C GLN A 50 22.61 8.03 -2.29
N ASP A 51 22.35 7.84 -1.00
CA ASP A 51 22.50 6.57 -0.31
C ASP A 51 21.40 6.51 0.76
N VAL A 52 20.41 5.64 0.55
CA VAL A 52 19.22 5.57 1.41
C VAL A 52 18.89 4.14 1.78
N GLU A 53 18.31 3.97 2.95
CA GLU A 53 17.85 2.69 3.47
C GLU A 53 16.34 2.73 3.71
N GLY A 54 15.70 1.58 3.58
CA GLY A 54 14.27 1.47 3.80
C GLY A 54 13.78 0.05 3.91
N VAL A 55 12.46 -0.06 3.97
CA VAL A 55 11.75 -1.34 3.97
C VAL A 55 10.71 -1.36 2.86
N MET A 56 10.47 -2.55 2.30
CA MET A 56 9.46 -2.72 1.27
C MET A 56 8.60 -3.93 1.55
N LEU A 57 7.34 -3.82 1.15
CA LEU A 57 6.38 -4.89 1.10
C LEU A 57 5.76 -4.91 -0.30
N PHE A 58 5.48 -6.09 -0.84
CA PHE A 58 4.53 -6.20 -1.94
C PHE A 58 3.60 -7.40 -1.77
N LYS A 59 2.41 -7.29 -2.36
CA LYS A 59 1.41 -8.35 -2.51
C LYS A 59 0.82 -8.24 -3.91
N ARG A 60 0.94 -9.31 -4.68
CA ARG A 60 0.39 -9.32 -6.05
C ARG A 60 -1.13 -9.45 -6.06
N PRO A 61 -1.81 -8.83 -7.02
CA PRO A 61 -1.27 -7.91 -8.04
C PRO A 61 -1.17 -6.46 -7.53
N ASN A 62 -0.12 -5.76 -7.93
CA ASN A 62 0.06 -4.30 -7.91
C ASN A 62 0.03 -3.61 -6.54
N LYS A 63 -0.10 -4.35 -5.43
CA LYS A 63 0.00 -3.75 -4.10
C LYS A 63 1.45 -3.73 -3.66
N PHE A 64 1.94 -2.56 -3.28
CA PHE A 64 3.26 -2.42 -2.67
C PHE A 64 3.32 -1.23 -1.74
N ARG A 65 4.25 -1.30 -0.81
CA ARG A 65 4.63 -0.24 0.10
C ARG A 65 6.14 -0.14 0.12
N TRP A 66 6.65 1.07 -0.05
CA TRP A 66 8.05 1.38 -0.11
C TRP A 66 8.32 2.55 0.82
N ASP A 67 8.87 2.26 2.00
CA ASP A 67 9.15 3.27 3.02
C ASP A 67 10.66 3.54 3.05
N TYR A 68 11.06 4.77 2.72
CA TYR A 68 12.40 5.27 2.96
C TYR A 68 12.53 5.65 4.43
N LEU A 69 13.59 5.21 5.11
CA LEU A 69 13.78 5.42 6.54
C LEU A 69 14.94 6.36 6.84
N LYS A 70 16.01 6.34 6.05
CA LYS A 70 17.22 7.16 6.23
C LYS A 70 17.78 7.60 4.88
N PRO A 71 18.36 8.81 4.79
CA PRO A 71 18.45 9.86 5.82
C PRO A 71 17.15 10.66 5.99
N TYR A 72 16.18 10.55 5.08
CA TYR A 72 14.87 11.21 5.10
C TYR A 72 13.75 10.19 4.93
N GLN A 73 12.56 10.58 5.35
CA GLN A 73 11.39 9.71 5.32
C GLN A 73 10.49 10.09 4.14
N ASN A 74 10.31 9.16 3.20
CA ASN A 74 9.37 9.27 2.09
C ASN A 74 8.65 7.95 1.92
N GLN A 75 7.49 7.97 1.29
CA GLN A 75 6.67 6.78 1.10
C GLN A 75 6.14 6.70 -0.33
N ILE A 76 6.23 5.50 -0.91
CA ILE A 76 5.55 5.16 -2.15
C ILE A 76 4.66 3.96 -1.86
N ILE A 77 3.35 4.12 -2.01
CA ILE A 77 2.37 3.08 -1.66
C ILE A 77 1.44 2.86 -2.85
N SER A 78 1.17 1.60 -3.17
CA SER A 78 0.09 1.23 -4.08
C SER A 78 -0.91 0.33 -3.38
N ASP A 79 -2.19 0.72 -3.43
CA ASP A 79 -3.31 -0.08 -2.93
C ASP A 79 -3.82 -1.13 -3.94
N GLY A 80 -3.20 -1.17 -5.13
CA GLY A 80 -3.56 -2.03 -6.26
C GLY A 80 -4.23 -1.26 -7.40
N ASP A 81 -4.93 -0.18 -7.11
CA ASP A 81 -5.63 0.68 -8.08
C ASP A 81 -4.96 2.04 -8.24
N ARG A 82 -4.37 2.58 -7.19
CA ARG A 82 -3.76 3.91 -7.11
C ARG A 82 -2.33 3.83 -6.60
N LEU A 83 -1.49 4.73 -7.10
CA LEU A 83 -0.15 4.98 -6.62
C LEU A 83 -0.11 6.30 -5.84
N PHE A 84 0.29 6.25 -4.60
CA PHE A 84 0.52 7.36 -3.70
C PHE A 84 2.03 7.58 -3.56
N MET A 85 2.50 8.79 -3.84
CA MET A 85 3.89 9.19 -3.62
C MET A 85 3.87 10.36 -2.65
N TYR A 86 4.31 10.12 -1.42
CA TYR A 86 4.34 11.13 -0.36
C TYR A 86 5.76 11.62 -0.14
N ASP A 87 5.93 12.91 -0.35
CA ASP A 87 7.13 13.66 0.00
C ASP A 87 6.86 14.41 1.31
N GLN A 88 7.57 14.01 2.35
CA GLN A 88 7.39 14.59 3.68
C GLN A 88 7.95 16.00 3.78
N ASP A 89 9.07 16.29 3.11
CA ASP A 89 9.74 17.59 3.17
C ASP A 89 8.91 18.66 2.46
N LEU A 90 8.31 18.30 1.32
CA LEU A 90 7.39 19.16 0.58
C LEU A 90 5.97 19.15 1.15
N ARG A 91 5.66 18.24 2.08
CA ARG A 91 4.30 18.00 2.58
C ARG A 91 3.30 17.81 1.44
N GLN A 92 3.70 17.05 0.43
CA GLN A 92 2.93 16.86 -0.79
C GLN A 92 2.71 15.36 -1.06
N VAL A 93 1.52 15.04 -1.51
CA VAL A 93 1.18 13.70 -2.01
C VAL A 93 0.76 13.79 -3.45
N SER A 94 1.32 12.98 -4.32
CA SER A 94 0.79 12.73 -5.66
C SER A 94 0.02 11.42 -5.71
N ILE A 95 -1.16 11.45 -6.36
CA ILE A 95 -2.04 10.29 -6.50
C ILE A 95 -2.31 10.04 -7.98
N ASN A 96 -1.96 8.84 -8.44
CA ASN A 96 -2.11 8.45 -9.84
C ASN A 96 -2.80 7.09 -9.97
N PRO A 97 -3.74 6.91 -10.90
CA PRO A 97 -4.25 5.58 -11.22
C PRO A 97 -3.12 4.66 -11.71
N ILE A 98 -3.01 3.45 -11.15
CA ILE A 98 -1.99 2.47 -11.57
C ILE A 98 -2.03 2.22 -13.07
N ALA A 99 -3.22 2.11 -13.67
CA ALA A 99 -3.36 1.87 -15.10
C ALA A 99 -2.70 2.93 -15.99
N LYS A 100 -2.53 4.18 -15.48
CA LYS A 100 -1.89 5.28 -16.22
C LYS A 100 -0.37 5.35 -16.02
N VAL A 101 0.15 4.75 -14.95
CA VAL A 101 1.57 4.89 -14.57
C VAL A 101 2.32 3.55 -14.55
N ALA A 102 1.66 2.46 -14.94
CA ALA A 102 2.25 1.13 -14.86
C ALA A 102 3.53 0.98 -15.71
N GLY A 103 3.56 1.56 -16.90
CA GLY A 103 4.72 1.55 -17.80
C GLY A 103 5.86 2.46 -17.33
N SER A 104 5.57 3.44 -16.48
CA SER A 104 6.53 4.43 -15.97
C SER A 104 6.88 4.23 -14.48
N THR A 105 6.47 3.12 -13.87
CA THR A 105 6.74 2.82 -12.45
C THR A 105 7.59 1.55 -12.34
N PRO A 106 8.91 1.64 -12.14
CA PRO A 106 9.80 0.47 -12.06
C PRO A 106 9.39 -0.56 -11.01
N LEU A 107 8.81 -0.11 -9.89
CA LEU A 107 8.39 -1.00 -8.80
C LEU A 107 7.25 -1.97 -9.21
N LEU A 108 6.47 -1.63 -10.24
CA LEU A 108 5.44 -2.53 -10.77
C LEU A 108 6.00 -3.73 -11.53
N ILE A 109 7.26 -3.70 -11.95
CA ILE A 109 7.95 -4.90 -12.45
C ILE A 109 8.01 -5.96 -11.35
N ILE A 110 8.23 -5.53 -10.11
CA ILE A 110 8.32 -6.44 -8.95
C ILE A 110 6.94 -6.88 -8.49
N ALA A 111 5.97 -5.99 -8.38
CA ALA A 111 4.64 -6.26 -7.79
C ALA A 111 3.57 -6.65 -8.83
N GLY A 112 3.80 -6.41 -10.11
CA GLY A 112 2.89 -6.75 -11.21
C GLY A 112 2.90 -8.23 -11.58
N LYS A 113 1.91 -8.68 -12.36
CA LYS A 113 1.84 -10.03 -12.93
C LYS A 113 2.15 -10.08 -14.43
N ASN A 114 1.85 -9.02 -15.15
CA ASN A 114 1.95 -8.97 -16.62
C ASN A 114 3.05 -8.01 -17.06
N ILE A 115 4.29 -8.31 -16.69
CA ILE A 115 5.45 -7.44 -16.97
C ILE A 115 5.59 -7.18 -18.47
N GLU A 116 5.48 -8.21 -19.29
CA GLU A 116 5.62 -8.13 -20.73
C GLU A 116 4.59 -7.26 -21.44
N LYS A 117 3.48 -6.93 -20.76
CA LYS A 117 2.52 -5.95 -21.27
C LYS A 117 3.14 -4.56 -21.41
N TYR A 118 4.00 -4.19 -20.48
CA TYR A 118 4.55 -2.84 -20.33
C TYR A 118 6.03 -2.75 -20.71
N PHE A 119 6.76 -3.89 -20.68
CA PHE A 119 8.20 -3.95 -20.88
C PHE A 119 8.58 -4.99 -21.93
N THR A 120 9.65 -4.69 -22.69
CA THR A 120 10.36 -5.68 -23.49
C THR A 120 11.47 -6.27 -22.64
N LEU A 121 11.51 -7.59 -22.49
CA LEU A 121 12.48 -8.30 -21.67
C LEU A 121 13.59 -8.87 -22.52
N ARG A 122 14.81 -8.86 -21.99
CA ARG A 122 15.99 -9.42 -22.63
C ARG A 122 16.96 -9.98 -21.58
N ASN A 123 17.48 -11.20 -21.80
CA ASN A 123 18.58 -11.72 -21.03
C ASN A 123 19.85 -10.92 -21.34
N ILE A 124 20.58 -10.51 -20.31
CA ILE A 124 21.86 -9.81 -20.46
C ILE A 124 22.94 -10.45 -19.57
N GLU A 125 24.20 -10.24 -19.97
CA GLU A 125 25.36 -10.55 -19.13
C GLU A 125 25.84 -9.23 -18.51
N ASP A 126 25.83 -9.12 -17.18
CA ASP A 126 26.48 -8.01 -16.48
C ASP A 126 27.91 -8.46 -16.11
N GLN A 127 28.86 -8.07 -16.93
CA GLN A 127 30.27 -8.49 -16.79
C GLN A 127 30.87 -8.06 -15.43
N VAL A 128 30.51 -6.89 -14.93
CA VAL A 128 31.04 -6.37 -13.66
C VAL A 128 30.43 -7.12 -12.46
N ALA A 129 29.17 -7.50 -12.55
CA ALA A 129 28.50 -8.24 -11.47
C ALA A 129 28.86 -9.73 -11.50
N ASN A 130 29.17 -10.30 -12.67
CA ASN A 130 29.61 -11.68 -12.82
C ASN A 130 30.99 -11.92 -12.19
N GLU A 131 31.85 -10.91 -12.15
CA GLU A 131 33.16 -11.01 -11.46
C GLU A 131 33.01 -11.07 -9.94
N MET A 132 31.91 -10.46 -9.38
CA MET A 132 31.68 -10.39 -7.94
C MET A 132 30.75 -11.50 -7.41
N ASN A 133 29.87 -12.05 -8.25
CA ASN A 133 28.91 -13.09 -7.83
C ASN A 133 28.41 -13.91 -9.04
N GLN A 134 29.03 -15.05 -9.32
CA GLN A 134 28.82 -15.88 -10.51
C GLN A 134 27.41 -16.49 -10.67
N ASN A 135 26.52 -16.33 -9.68
CA ASN A 135 25.19 -16.97 -9.68
C ASN A 135 24.04 -16.01 -9.94
N ILE A 136 24.29 -14.74 -10.27
CA ILE A 136 23.24 -13.78 -10.60
C ILE A 136 22.89 -13.86 -12.09
N LYS A 137 21.64 -14.12 -12.40
CA LYS A 137 21.08 -14.02 -13.74
C LYS A 137 20.45 -12.67 -13.94
N TRP A 138 20.71 -12.06 -15.08
CA TRP A 138 20.33 -10.68 -15.34
C TRP A 138 19.28 -10.56 -16.43
N VAL A 139 18.25 -9.74 -16.15
CA VAL A 139 17.19 -9.41 -17.10
C VAL A 139 17.13 -7.90 -17.26
N GLU A 140 17.23 -7.43 -18.50
CA GLU A 140 16.93 -6.05 -18.85
C GLU A 140 15.46 -5.94 -19.24
N ALA A 141 14.77 -4.96 -18.68
CA ALA A 141 13.39 -4.60 -18.98
C ALA A 141 13.35 -3.17 -19.51
N VAL A 142 12.99 -3.01 -20.78
CA VAL A 142 12.87 -1.70 -21.46
C VAL A 142 11.38 -1.33 -21.54
N PRO A 143 10.96 -0.15 -21.06
CA PRO A 143 9.58 0.29 -21.17
C PRO A 143 9.16 0.37 -22.64
N LYS A 144 7.93 -0.06 -22.94
CA LYS A 144 7.33 0.05 -24.29
C LYS A 144 6.71 1.43 -24.54
N GLU A 145 6.40 2.15 -23.45
CA GLU A 145 5.81 3.47 -23.49
C GLU A 145 6.90 4.53 -23.47
N GLU A 146 6.81 5.52 -24.36
CA GLU A 146 7.71 6.66 -24.37
C GLU A 146 7.44 7.59 -23.18
N GLY A 147 8.49 8.24 -22.66
CA GLY A 147 8.35 9.19 -21.56
C GLY A 147 8.25 8.55 -20.15
N ALA A 148 8.65 7.30 -20.01
CA ALA A 148 8.62 6.57 -18.72
C ALA A 148 9.49 7.18 -17.60
N GLY A 149 10.34 8.19 -17.89
CA GLY A 149 11.26 8.81 -16.94
C GLY A 149 12.53 7.98 -16.67
N PHE A 150 12.62 6.77 -17.20
CA PHE A 150 13.81 5.91 -17.17
C PHE A 150 13.95 5.18 -18.52
N SER A 151 15.18 4.83 -18.86
CA SER A 151 15.50 4.15 -20.12
C SER A 151 15.38 2.64 -20.01
N LYS A 152 15.72 2.07 -18.86
CA LYS A 152 15.65 0.64 -18.59
C LYS A 152 15.74 0.31 -17.11
N VAL A 153 15.26 -0.89 -16.78
CA VAL A 153 15.47 -1.54 -15.48
C VAL A 153 16.22 -2.83 -15.70
N ILE A 154 17.20 -3.10 -14.85
CA ILE A 154 18.00 -4.33 -14.88
C ILE A 154 17.70 -5.08 -13.57
N LEU A 155 17.26 -6.32 -13.68
CA LEU A 155 16.92 -7.18 -12.55
C LEU A 155 17.96 -8.28 -12.41
N GLY A 156 18.55 -8.40 -11.23
CA GLY A 156 19.44 -9.50 -10.88
C GLY A 156 18.73 -10.51 -10.01
N LEU A 157 18.67 -11.75 -10.47
CA LEU A 157 18.01 -12.86 -9.77
C LEU A 157 19.03 -13.93 -9.37
N THR A 158 18.85 -14.45 -8.17
CA THR A 158 19.62 -15.57 -7.63
C THR A 158 18.64 -16.63 -7.16
N GLU A 159 18.75 -17.86 -7.63
CA GLU A 159 17.83 -18.96 -7.25
C GLU A 159 16.34 -18.61 -7.42
N ASN A 160 15.98 -18.01 -8.53
CA ASN A 160 14.61 -17.50 -8.82
C ASN A 160 14.11 -16.44 -7.82
N LYS A 161 14.99 -15.73 -7.13
CA LYS A 161 14.66 -14.68 -6.18
C LYS A 161 15.31 -13.37 -6.57
N LEU A 162 14.59 -12.27 -6.40
CA LEU A 162 15.12 -10.95 -6.69
C LEU A 162 16.15 -10.56 -5.64
N SER A 163 17.38 -10.26 -6.09
CA SER A 163 18.51 -9.85 -5.24
C SER A 163 18.83 -8.36 -5.40
N VAL A 164 18.74 -7.86 -6.63
CA VAL A 164 19.09 -6.47 -6.94
C VAL A 164 18.24 -5.96 -8.10
N MET A 165 17.94 -4.66 -8.08
CA MET A 165 17.33 -3.93 -9.19
C MET A 165 18.16 -2.69 -9.48
N LYS A 166 18.50 -2.47 -10.76
CA LYS A 166 19.14 -1.24 -11.22
C LYS A 166 18.17 -0.50 -12.15
N ILE A 167 18.04 0.81 -11.98
CA ILE A 167 17.21 1.67 -12.82
C ILE A 167 18.14 2.69 -13.46
N VAL A 168 18.09 2.81 -14.78
CA VAL A 168 18.84 3.82 -15.53
C VAL A 168 17.85 4.89 -15.99
N ASP A 169 18.01 6.12 -15.54
CA ASP A 169 17.14 7.23 -15.92
C ASP A 169 17.54 7.85 -17.27
N ALA A 170 16.81 8.87 -17.71
CA ALA A 170 17.06 9.59 -18.96
C ALA A 170 18.36 10.43 -18.92
N PHE A 171 18.92 10.68 -17.75
CA PHE A 171 20.17 11.43 -17.56
C PHE A 171 21.38 10.50 -17.34
N GLU A 172 21.18 9.19 -17.53
CA GLU A 172 22.19 8.12 -17.30
C GLU A 172 22.58 7.97 -15.82
N HIS A 173 21.76 8.46 -14.87
CA HIS A 173 21.94 8.10 -13.48
C HIS A 173 21.58 6.63 -13.27
N ILE A 174 22.33 5.95 -12.42
CA ILE A 174 22.07 4.56 -12.08
C ILE A 174 21.63 4.48 -10.62
N THR A 175 20.38 4.14 -10.42
CA THR A 175 19.84 3.77 -9.11
C THR A 175 19.99 2.27 -8.91
N THR A 176 20.79 1.86 -7.95
CA THR A 176 20.96 0.45 -7.56
C THR A 176 20.25 0.19 -6.24
N ILE A 177 19.34 -0.78 -6.24
CA ILE A 177 18.57 -1.20 -5.09
C ILE A 177 18.95 -2.64 -4.76
N SER A 178 19.52 -2.87 -3.58
CA SER A 178 19.91 -4.18 -3.07
C SER A 178 18.91 -4.62 -2.01
N PHE A 179 18.32 -5.80 -2.18
CA PHE A 179 17.35 -6.36 -1.24
C PHE A 179 18.05 -7.21 -0.19
N LYS A 180 17.71 -7.00 1.08
CA LYS A 180 18.29 -7.70 2.23
C LYS A 180 17.17 -8.32 3.09
N ASN A 181 17.48 -9.42 3.75
CA ASN A 181 16.55 -10.07 4.70
C ASN A 181 15.18 -10.38 4.09
N ALA A 182 15.16 -10.68 2.78
CA ALA A 182 13.93 -10.91 2.04
C ALA A 182 13.19 -12.16 2.53
N LYS A 183 11.90 -11.99 2.85
CA LYS A 183 10.96 -13.05 3.21
C LYS A 183 9.88 -13.13 2.15
N TYR A 184 9.65 -14.32 1.62
CA TYR A 184 8.73 -14.57 0.51
C TYR A 184 7.46 -15.25 0.98
N ASN A 185 6.35 -15.00 0.27
CA ASN A 185 5.03 -15.57 0.55
C ASN A 185 4.57 -15.32 2.00
N VAL A 186 4.90 -14.14 2.53
CA VAL A 186 4.49 -13.70 3.87
C VAL A 186 3.00 -13.33 3.88
N THR A 187 2.34 -13.54 5.01
CA THR A 187 0.96 -13.10 5.18
C THR A 187 0.90 -11.58 5.30
N LEU A 188 0.29 -10.92 4.32
CA LEU A 188 0.07 -9.48 4.28
C LEU A 188 -1.43 -9.20 4.13
N VAL A 189 -1.93 -8.24 4.90
CA VAL A 189 -3.32 -7.79 4.84
C VAL A 189 -3.45 -6.52 3.98
N ASP A 190 -4.64 -6.21 3.54
CA ASP A 190 -4.84 -5.03 2.67
C ASP A 190 -4.54 -3.72 3.40
N ASN A 191 -4.68 -3.72 4.73
CA ASN A 191 -4.34 -2.57 5.58
C ASN A 191 -2.84 -2.19 5.54
N ASP A 192 -1.94 -3.13 5.21
CA ASP A 192 -0.50 -2.86 5.06
C ASP A 192 -0.21 -1.93 3.89
N PHE A 193 -1.14 -1.84 2.93
CA PHE A 193 -1.03 -1.05 1.69
C PHE A 193 -1.94 0.19 1.69
N LEU A 194 -2.55 0.52 2.81
CA LEU A 194 -3.34 1.75 2.93
C LEU A 194 -2.43 2.97 3.14
N PHE A 195 -2.56 3.95 2.24
CA PHE A 195 -1.96 5.25 2.45
C PHE A 195 -2.87 6.09 3.36
N LYS A 196 -2.35 6.51 4.51
CA LYS A 196 -3.05 7.44 5.40
C LYS A 196 -2.59 8.85 5.08
N LEU A 197 -3.49 9.65 4.51
CA LEU A 197 -3.20 11.04 4.17
C LEU A 197 -2.94 11.87 5.44
N PRO A 198 -1.72 12.43 5.64
CA PRO A 198 -1.46 13.27 6.79
C PRO A 198 -2.24 14.59 6.72
N THR A 199 -2.53 15.18 7.87
CA THR A 199 -3.25 16.48 7.94
C THR A 199 -2.38 17.60 7.39
N GLY A 200 -2.97 18.48 6.57
CA GLY A 200 -2.30 19.68 6.03
C GLY A 200 -1.24 19.37 4.97
N VAL A 201 -1.47 18.34 4.18
CA VAL A 201 -0.65 17.94 3.02
C VAL A 201 -1.31 18.41 1.74
N ASP A 202 -0.52 18.95 0.80
CA ASP A 202 -0.98 19.29 -0.53
C ASP A 202 -1.13 18.01 -1.38
N VAL A 203 -2.25 17.92 -2.11
CA VAL A 203 -2.52 16.75 -2.96
C VAL A 203 -2.49 17.15 -4.42
N VAL A 204 -1.65 16.45 -5.18
CA VAL A 204 -1.54 16.57 -6.64
C VAL A 204 -2.11 15.32 -7.28
N GLN A 205 -3.14 15.48 -8.10
CA GLN A 205 -3.74 14.36 -8.82
C GLN A 205 -3.51 14.54 -10.33
N ASN A 206 -2.97 13.53 -11.01
CA ASN A 206 -2.66 13.53 -12.44
C ASN A 206 -1.84 14.76 -12.90
N GLY A 207 -0.95 15.27 -12.05
CA GLY A 207 -0.12 16.44 -12.34
C GLY A 207 -0.84 17.80 -12.20
N LEU A 208 -2.08 17.83 -11.75
CA LEU A 208 -2.81 19.08 -11.44
C LEU A 208 -2.88 19.22 -9.91
N ALA A 209 -2.41 20.36 -9.40
CA ALA A 209 -2.62 20.70 -7.99
C ALA A 209 -4.12 20.91 -7.75
N THR A 210 -4.69 20.09 -6.87
CA THR A 210 -6.08 20.27 -6.45
C THR A 210 -6.09 20.92 -5.10
N ASN A 211 -6.65 22.14 -5.02
CA ASN A 211 -6.93 22.77 -3.73
C ASN A 211 -7.80 21.82 -2.88
N ASN A 212 -7.61 21.85 -1.57
CA ASN A 212 -8.18 20.92 -0.55
C ASN A 212 -9.69 20.61 -0.65
N THR A 213 -10.43 21.28 -1.53
CA THR A 213 -11.90 21.11 -1.67
C THR A 213 -12.28 19.83 -2.45
N SER A 214 -11.38 19.21 -3.24
CA SER A 214 -11.68 18.02 -4.04
C SER A 214 -11.26 16.69 -3.36
N LEU A 215 -10.58 16.74 -2.22
CA LEU A 215 -10.17 15.55 -1.45
C LEU A 215 -11.33 14.77 -0.83
N ALA A 216 -12.46 15.44 -0.61
CA ALA A 216 -13.67 14.79 -0.10
C ALA A 216 -14.21 13.70 -1.05
N SER A 217 -13.86 13.74 -2.36
CA SER A 217 -14.34 12.78 -3.36
C SER A 217 -13.42 11.56 -3.59
N ILE A 218 -12.19 11.57 -3.03
CA ILE A 218 -11.19 10.49 -3.19
C ILE A 218 -11.08 9.64 -1.93
N LYS A 219 -11.68 10.07 -0.83
CA LYS A 219 -11.82 9.21 0.35
C LYS A 219 -12.50 7.92 -0.10
N ASN A 220 -11.79 6.80 0.02
CA ASN A 220 -12.41 5.49 -0.13
C ASN A 220 -13.66 5.49 0.75
N LYS A 221 -14.83 5.07 0.24
CA LYS A 221 -16.08 5.03 1.00
C LYS A 221 -15.92 4.27 2.34
N ASP A 222 -15.05 3.28 2.35
CA ASP A 222 -14.72 2.53 3.57
C ASP A 222 -13.90 3.37 4.56
N GLU A 223 -12.99 4.20 4.09
CA GLU A 223 -12.16 5.09 4.94
C GLU A 223 -13.00 6.22 5.54
N GLU A 224 -13.95 6.77 4.78
CA GLU A 224 -14.94 7.74 5.27
C GLU A 224 -15.76 7.14 6.44
N LEU A 225 -16.11 5.86 6.35
CA LEU A 225 -16.87 5.13 7.34
C LEU A 225 -16.02 4.71 8.56
N ILE A 226 -14.76 4.37 8.34
CA ILE A 226 -13.78 4.13 9.41
C ILE A 226 -13.53 5.41 10.21
N ASP A 227 -13.33 6.54 9.53
CA ASP A 227 -13.18 7.84 10.18
C ASP A 227 -14.44 8.25 10.95
N PHE A 228 -15.61 7.98 10.38
CA PHE A 228 -16.89 8.23 11.02
C PHE A 228 -17.03 7.49 12.35
N VAL A 229 -16.76 6.19 12.39
CA VAL A 229 -16.87 5.41 13.62
C VAL A 229 -15.81 5.77 14.65
N ASN A 230 -14.58 6.11 14.19
CA ASN A 230 -13.54 6.61 15.09
C ASN A 230 -13.89 7.99 15.67
N ALA A 231 -14.50 8.88 14.88
CA ALA A 231 -14.98 10.18 15.38
C ALA A 231 -16.12 10.03 16.38
N TRP A 232 -17.03 9.06 16.16
CA TRP A 232 -18.09 8.71 17.11
C TRP A 232 -17.50 8.22 18.45
N ALA A 233 -16.50 7.33 18.44
CA ALA A 233 -15.86 6.84 19.65
C ALA A 233 -15.08 7.94 20.39
N ARG A 234 -14.38 8.82 19.66
CA ARG A 234 -13.69 9.97 20.27
C ARG A 234 -14.65 10.94 20.94
N ALA A 235 -15.78 11.26 20.28
CA ALA A 235 -16.80 12.14 20.88
C ALA A 235 -17.34 11.54 22.19
N TRP A 236 -17.58 10.22 22.21
CA TRP A 236 -18.02 9.53 23.41
C TRP A 236 -16.95 9.54 24.51
N SER A 237 -15.68 9.22 24.19
CA SER A 237 -14.56 9.28 25.15
C SER A 237 -14.30 10.69 25.68
N ALA A 238 -14.42 11.70 24.84
CA ALA A 238 -14.28 13.10 25.22
C ALA A 238 -15.48 13.64 26.02
N LYS A 239 -16.57 12.87 26.16
CA LYS A 239 -17.84 13.29 26.76
C LYS A 239 -18.46 14.48 26.04
N ASP A 240 -18.12 14.67 24.76
CA ASP A 240 -18.78 15.65 23.89
C ASP A 240 -20.13 15.08 23.43
N VAL A 241 -21.14 15.29 24.29
CA VAL A 241 -22.46 14.69 24.12
C VAL A 241 -23.14 15.18 22.86
N ASP A 242 -22.99 16.46 22.54
CA ASP A 242 -23.64 17.05 21.38
C ASP A 242 -23.03 16.51 20.08
N LEU A 243 -21.70 16.43 20.01
CA LEU A 243 -21.00 15.80 18.88
C LEU A 243 -21.31 14.30 18.77
N TYR A 244 -21.39 13.58 19.90
CA TYR A 244 -21.79 12.17 19.94
C TYR A 244 -23.20 11.96 19.38
N LEU A 245 -24.17 12.72 19.88
CA LEU A 245 -25.58 12.61 19.46
C LEU A 245 -25.79 13.08 18.01
N SER A 246 -24.97 14.01 17.52
CA SER A 246 -25.01 14.45 16.11
C SER A 246 -24.65 13.36 15.10
N LYS A 247 -24.07 12.23 15.56
CA LYS A 247 -23.78 11.08 14.70
C LYS A 247 -24.99 10.19 14.44
N TYR A 248 -26.12 10.41 15.10
CA TYR A 248 -27.32 9.62 14.96
C TYR A 248 -28.35 10.30 14.04
N ALA A 249 -28.98 9.49 13.20
CA ALA A 249 -30.02 9.98 12.29
C ALA A 249 -31.30 10.42 13.05
N GLY A 250 -32.05 11.36 12.48
CA GLY A 250 -33.32 11.79 13.07
C GLY A 250 -34.38 10.69 13.16
N ASP A 251 -34.22 9.62 12.39
CA ASP A 251 -35.05 8.40 12.41
C ASP A 251 -34.28 7.19 12.97
N PHE A 252 -33.32 7.43 13.87
CA PHE A 252 -32.58 6.37 14.54
C PHE A 252 -33.50 5.40 15.28
N LYS A 253 -33.31 4.12 15.03
CA LYS A 253 -34.05 3.06 15.73
C LYS A 253 -33.39 2.80 17.08
N THR A 254 -34.03 3.27 18.12
CA THR A 254 -33.58 3.08 19.50
C THR A 254 -33.63 1.60 19.89
N PRO A 255 -32.66 1.08 20.67
CA PRO A 255 -32.57 -0.36 21.00
C PRO A 255 -33.84 -0.93 21.67
N ASN A 256 -34.55 -0.12 22.44
CA ASN A 256 -35.73 -0.54 23.18
C ASN A 256 -37.06 -0.06 22.54
N GLY A 257 -36.99 0.60 21.37
CA GLY A 257 -38.17 1.21 20.74
C GLY A 257 -38.64 2.51 21.39
N ASP A 258 -37.85 3.09 22.29
CA ASP A 258 -38.17 4.38 22.95
C ASP A 258 -38.19 5.52 21.93
N ALA A 259 -38.92 6.59 22.26
CA ALA A 259 -38.83 7.83 21.50
C ALA A 259 -37.37 8.37 21.48
N ILE A 260 -36.92 8.84 20.33
CA ILE A 260 -35.54 9.33 20.15
C ILE A 260 -35.17 10.37 21.18
N ALA A 261 -36.03 11.33 21.48
CA ALA A 261 -35.79 12.37 22.47
C ALA A 261 -35.56 11.81 23.88
N LEU A 262 -36.30 10.76 24.28
CA LEU A 262 -36.10 10.09 25.56
C LEU A 262 -34.77 9.34 25.60
N TRP A 263 -34.41 8.63 24.52
CA TRP A 263 -33.16 7.94 24.38
C TRP A 263 -31.97 8.92 24.43
N GLN A 264 -32.04 10.06 23.72
CA GLN A 264 -31.01 11.11 23.74
C GLN A 264 -30.83 11.70 25.13
N ALA A 265 -31.94 12.01 25.84
CA ALA A 265 -31.86 12.52 27.21
C ALA A 265 -31.20 11.52 28.17
N THR A 266 -31.54 10.24 28.04
CA THR A 266 -30.94 9.15 28.83
C THR A 266 -29.45 8.99 28.51
N ARG A 267 -29.03 9.05 27.23
CA ARG A 267 -27.62 8.99 26.83
C ARG A 267 -26.86 10.18 27.35
N LYS A 268 -27.40 11.38 27.23
CA LYS A 268 -26.81 12.61 27.76
C LYS A 268 -26.53 12.48 29.27
N GLN A 269 -27.52 12.05 30.04
CA GLN A 269 -27.37 11.82 31.49
C GLN A 269 -26.28 10.77 31.79
N LYS A 270 -26.30 9.62 31.09
CA LYS A 270 -25.36 8.53 31.32
C LYS A 270 -23.91 8.97 31.02
N ILE A 271 -23.66 9.66 29.90
CA ILE A 271 -22.34 10.12 29.51
C ILE A 271 -21.83 11.21 30.47
N SER A 272 -22.70 12.17 30.83
CA SER A 272 -22.33 13.28 31.72
C SER A 272 -22.04 12.84 33.16
N SER A 273 -22.70 11.79 33.64
CA SER A 273 -22.56 11.29 35.04
C SER A 273 -21.30 10.43 35.28
N GLN A 274 -20.58 10.01 34.24
CA GLN A 274 -19.32 9.26 34.39
C GLN A 274 -18.15 10.23 34.62
N GLY A 275 -17.14 9.81 35.39
CA GLY A 275 -15.89 10.55 35.54
C GLY A 275 -15.06 10.45 34.26
N LYS A 276 -14.46 9.31 34.03
CA LYS A 276 -13.65 9.03 32.82
C LYS A 276 -14.38 8.02 31.92
N ILE A 277 -14.31 8.24 30.62
CA ILE A 277 -14.78 7.29 29.61
C ILE A 277 -13.65 7.10 28.59
N ILE A 278 -13.36 5.84 28.26
CA ILE A 278 -12.46 5.44 27.17
C ILE A 278 -13.23 4.46 26.28
N VAL A 279 -13.31 4.74 25.00
CA VAL A 279 -13.89 3.86 23.99
C VAL A 279 -12.83 3.56 22.94
N GLU A 280 -12.34 2.33 22.94
CA GLU A 280 -11.39 1.80 21.98
C GLU A 280 -12.14 0.95 20.96
N ILE A 281 -11.73 1.03 19.70
CA ILE A 281 -12.36 0.32 18.58
C ILE A 281 -11.29 -0.46 17.83
N GLU A 282 -11.55 -1.74 17.62
CA GLU A 282 -10.66 -2.67 16.92
C GLU A 282 -11.46 -3.48 15.88
N ASP A 283 -10.76 -4.11 14.94
CA ASP A 283 -11.29 -5.04 13.94
C ASP A 283 -12.45 -4.46 13.11
N ILE A 284 -12.32 -3.19 12.66
CA ILE A 284 -13.37 -2.51 11.90
C ILE A 284 -13.56 -3.19 10.53
N LYS A 285 -14.79 -3.61 10.24
CA LYS A 285 -15.21 -4.18 8.96
C LYS A 285 -16.35 -3.35 8.39
N VAL A 286 -16.18 -2.86 7.18
CA VAL A 286 -17.18 -2.08 6.44
C VAL A 286 -17.82 -2.96 5.37
N SER A 287 -19.15 -2.89 5.25
CA SER A 287 -19.93 -3.56 4.21
C SER A 287 -20.92 -2.58 3.60
N MET A 288 -20.61 -2.07 2.42
CA MET A 288 -21.53 -1.22 1.66
C MET A 288 -22.76 -2.03 1.23
N LYS A 289 -23.96 -1.52 1.47
CA LYS A 289 -25.22 -2.06 0.94
C LYS A 289 -25.61 -1.38 -0.37
N ASN A 290 -25.37 -0.09 -0.46
CA ASN A 290 -25.48 0.74 -1.65
C ASN A 290 -24.69 2.04 -1.42
N GLU A 291 -24.78 3.01 -2.33
CA GLU A 291 -24.03 4.26 -2.25
C GLU A 291 -24.27 5.09 -0.99
N ASN A 292 -25.46 4.95 -0.37
CA ASN A 292 -25.90 5.74 0.76
C ASN A 292 -26.23 4.92 2.01
N LEU A 293 -25.93 3.61 2.01
CA LEU A 293 -26.23 2.71 3.13
C LEU A 293 -25.08 1.73 3.32
N ALA A 294 -24.56 1.65 4.54
CA ALA A 294 -23.47 0.74 4.90
C ALA A 294 -23.69 0.12 6.29
N ARG A 295 -23.04 -1.02 6.51
CA ARG A 295 -22.92 -1.64 7.83
C ARG A 295 -21.47 -1.62 8.27
N ILE A 296 -21.21 -1.16 9.50
CA ILE A 296 -19.90 -1.13 10.13
C ILE A 296 -19.94 -2.07 11.32
N GLN A 297 -19.04 -3.05 11.37
CA GLN A 297 -18.90 -3.99 12.48
C GLN A 297 -17.52 -3.83 13.09
N PHE A 298 -17.42 -3.88 14.42
CA PHE A 298 -16.16 -3.71 15.13
C PHE A 298 -16.23 -4.29 16.53
N LYS A 299 -15.06 -4.54 17.12
CA LYS A 299 -14.92 -4.79 18.55
C LYS A 299 -14.80 -3.46 19.28
N GLN A 300 -15.57 -3.30 20.35
CA GLN A 300 -15.53 -2.14 21.22
C GLN A 300 -15.09 -2.56 22.61
N LYS A 301 -14.08 -1.87 23.13
CA LYS A 301 -13.74 -1.91 24.53
C LYS A 301 -14.16 -0.60 25.19
N TYR A 302 -15.11 -0.70 26.10
CA TYR A 302 -15.59 0.44 26.87
C TYR A 302 -15.00 0.38 28.28
N THR A 303 -14.39 1.46 28.76
CA THR A 303 -13.88 1.60 30.11
C THR A 303 -14.39 2.89 30.73
N SER A 304 -14.94 2.79 31.95
CA SER A 304 -15.34 3.92 32.79
C SER A 304 -14.87 3.70 34.23
N ASP A 305 -15.10 4.65 35.12
CA ASP A 305 -14.76 4.53 36.54
C ASP A 305 -15.45 3.31 37.21
N LYS A 306 -16.53 2.80 36.62
CA LYS A 306 -17.39 1.76 37.22
C LYS A 306 -17.41 0.44 36.45
N LEU A 307 -16.99 0.42 35.18
CA LEU A 307 -17.19 -0.72 34.30
C LEU A 307 -16.13 -0.76 33.20
N THR A 308 -15.61 -1.97 32.95
CA THR A 308 -14.89 -2.30 31.72
C THR A 308 -15.66 -3.43 31.02
N GLU A 309 -16.00 -3.23 29.74
CA GLU A 309 -16.80 -4.17 28.96
C GLU A 309 -16.29 -4.25 27.53
N ASP A 310 -16.12 -5.47 27.03
CA ASP A 310 -15.82 -5.76 25.63
C ASP A 310 -17.11 -6.23 24.94
N SER A 311 -17.39 -5.72 23.76
CA SER A 311 -18.59 -6.07 22.99
C SER A 311 -18.35 -6.01 21.49
N ASN A 312 -19.06 -6.85 20.74
CA ASN A 312 -19.14 -6.74 19.28
C ASN A 312 -20.24 -5.75 18.91
N LYS A 313 -19.90 -4.71 18.16
CA LYS A 313 -20.83 -3.68 17.72
C LYS A 313 -21.11 -3.78 16.24
N SER A 314 -22.36 -3.47 15.87
CA SER A 314 -22.75 -3.28 14.48
C SER A 314 -23.58 -2.02 14.35
N LEU A 315 -23.12 -1.10 13.50
CA LEU A 315 -23.83 0.12 13.14
C LEU A 315 -24.35 0.00 11.72
N LEU A 316 -25.65 0.23 11.51
CA LEU A 316 -26.20 0.53 10.19
C LEU A 316 -26.17 2.04 10.02
N VAL A 317 -25.45 2.53 9.03
CA VAL A 317 -25.28 3.96 8.77
C VAL A 317 -25.83 4.32 7.39
N LYS A 318 -26.47 5.48 7.29
CA LYS A 318 -26.97 6.03 6.04
C LYS A 318 -26.40 7.42 5.77
N LYS A 319 -26.24 7.76 4.50
CA LYS A 319 -25.75 9.06 4.06
C LYS A 319 -26.95 9.98 3.80
N ILE A 320 -27.03 11.10 4.53
CA ILE A 320 -28.07 12.13 4.41
C ILE A 320 -27.33 13.46 4.22
N ASP A 321 -27.66 14.22 3.18
CA ASP A 321 -27.05 15.50 2.86
C ASP A 321 -25.49 15.46 2.90
N GLY A 322 -24.93 14.38 2.33
CA GLY A 322 -23.50 14.14 2.26
C GLY A 322 -22.83 13.67 3.56
N LYS A 323 -23.58 13.48 4.67
CA LYS A 323 -23.06 13.06 5.98
C LYS A 323 -23.56 11.67 6.35
N TRP A 324 -22.67 10.82 6.86
CA TRP A 324 -23.03 9.53 7.43
C TRP A 324 -23.66 9.70 8.80
N LEU A 325 -24.78 9.01 9.05
CA LEU A 325 -25.52 9.03 10.32
C LEU A 325 -25.95 7.61 10.70
N ILE A 326 -25.89 7.29 11.99
CA ILE A 326 -26.29 5.98 12.53
C ILE A 326 -27.81 5.87 12.50
N GLN A 327 -28.31 4.85 11.81
CA GLN A 327 -29.72 4.50 11.74
C GLN A 327 -30.12 3.38 12.72
N GLU A 328 -29.19 2.44 12.95
CA GLU A 328 -29.36 1.34 13.91
C GLU A 328 -28.03 1.07 14.62
N GLU A 329 -28.09 0.73 15.89
CA GLU A 329 -26.94 0.26 16.69
C GLU A 329 -27.32 -1.04 17.39
N THR A 330 -26.53 -2.09 17.21
CA THR A 330 -26.69 -3.37 17.90
C THR A 330 -25.41 -3.77 18.60
N SER A 331 -25.53 -4.43 19.74
CA SER A 331 -24.42 -5.00 20.50
C SER A 331 -24.64 -6.50 20.65
N GLY A 332 -23.59 -7.29 20.35
CA GLY A 332 -23.50 -8.71 20.66
C GLY A 332 -22.46 -8.95 21.74
N LYS A 333 -22.61 -9.99 22.52
CA LYS A 333 -21.59 -10.46 23.45
C LYS A 333 -20.51 -11.23 22.70
#